data_63e5e83a740f8eabc75f78bc18164dd6
#
_entry.id   63e5e83a740f8eabc75f78bc18164dd6
#
_cell.length_a   1.000
_cell.length_b   1.000
_cell.length_c   1.000
_cell.angle_alpha   90.00
_cell.angle_beta   90.00
_cell.angle_gamma   90.00
#
_symmetry.space_group_name_H-M   'P 1'
#
loop_
_entity.id
_entity.type
_entity.pdbx_description
1 polymer ?
#
loop_
_entity_poly.entity_id
_entity_poly.type
_entity_poly.pdbx_seq_one_letter_code
_entity_poly.pdbx_strand_id
1 'polypeptide(L)'
;MSYLTDFITNFGNVIEFDFPLWDTGRAQSILDKHPGWVRYQPHKPNNRWGLSVTSLDGGFSGEPDLYSLRDWNAMHGTTYWEADFKARTNVVEFIPELNPFLDFFGSSLGRVHFLKLNAGGFFPPHRDNGAIVDSPTFRILVPINNFGKNQMKWIQEEEVLPLEIGRTYFINTTRAHSLFSFTDDCTMLVLNIIATNEILDKLVRRVIPI
;
A
#
# COMPACT_ATOMS: atom_id res chain seq x y z
N MET A 1 -7.98 16.56 18.85
CA MET A 1 -7.44 15.27 18.39
C MET A 1 -7.73 15.17 16.89
N SER A 2 -6.89 14.54 16.07
CA SER A 2 -7.24 14.39 14.65
C SER A 2 -8.27 13.28 14.49
N TYR A 3 -9.16 13.38 13.52
CA TYR A 3 -10.17 12.37 13.20
C TYR A 3 -9.57 10.97 12.98
N LEU A 4 -8.36 10.91 12.38
CA LEU A 4 -7.62 9.67 12.24
C LEU A 4 -7.19 9.08 13.59
N THR A 5 -6.81 9.91 14.56
CA THR A 5 -6.48 9.46 15.92
C THR A 5 -7.70 8.84 16.58
N ASP A 6 -8.87 9.46 16.45
CA ASP A 6 -10.11 8.95 17.00
C ASP A 6 -10.51 7.62 16.34
N PHE A 7 -10.35 7.52 15.02
CA PHE A 7 -10.56 6.29 14.25
C PHE A 7 -9.68 5.14 14.77
N ILE A 8 -8.36 5.38 14.89
CA ILE A 8 -7.43 4.38 15.42
C ILE A 8 -7.74 4.00 16.87
N THR A 9 -8.12 4.97 17.69
CA THR A 9 -8.47 4.72 19.11
C THR A 9 -9.70 3.83 19.24
N ASN A 10 -10.68 3.98 18.35
CA ASN A 10 -11.93 3.22 18.43
C ASN A 10 -11.84 1.84 17.77
N PHE A 11 -11.05 1.68 16.69
CA PHE A 11 -11.03 0.47 15.88
C PHE A 11 -9.69 -0.28 15.91
N GLY A 12 -8.63 0.32 16.43
CA GLY A 12 -7.32 -0.32 16.57
C GLY A 12 -6.32 0.02 15.48
N ASN A 13 -5.16 -0.64 15.56
CA ASN A 13 -4.02 -0.41 14.68
C ASN A 13 -4.07 -1.25 13.40
N VAL A 14 -4.86 -2.31 13.39
CA VAL A 14 -5.10 -3.20 12.27
C VAL A 14 -6.60 -3.45 12.19
N ILE A 15 -7.19 -3.16 11.03
CA ILE A 15 -8.64 -3.25 10.84
C ILE A 15 -8.90 -3.94 9.52
N GLU A 16 -9.72 -4.99 9.53
CA GLU A 16 -10.23 -5.60 8.31
C GLU A 16 -11.47 -4.84 7.84
N PHE A 17 -11.58 -4.66 6.52
CA PHE A 17 -12.73 -4.00 5.90
C PHE A 17 -13.52 -4.92 5.00
N ASP A 18 -14.84 -4.74 5.00
CA ASP A 18 -15.78 -5.39 4.10
C ASP A 18 -15.70 -4.77 2.69
N PHE A 19 -14.66 -5.15 1.95
CA PHE A 19 -14.55 -4.95 0.51
C PHE A 19 -14.73 -6.28 -0.21
N PRO A 20 -15.14 -6.28 -1.49
CA PRO A 20 -15.18 -7.51 -2.27
C PRO A 20 -13.84 -8.25 -2.25
N LEU A 21 -13.89 -9.56 -2.05
CA LEU A 21 -12.70 -10.40 -2.13
C LEU A 21 -12.12 -10.36 -3.54
N TRP A 22 -10.79 -10.28 -3.61
CA TRP A 22 -10.08 -10.31 -4.89
C TRP A 22 -10.02 -11.72 -5.47
N ASP A 23 -10.18 -11.83 -6.79
CA ASP A 23 -9.69 -12.99 -7.53
C ASP A 23 -8.16 -12.89 -7.65
N THR A 24 -7.49 -13.27 -6.56
CA THR A 24 -6.06 -13.11 -6.41
C THR A 24 -5.27 -14.00 -7.36
N GLY A 25 -5.81 -15.18 -7.74
CA GLY A 25 -5.18 -16.05 -8.72
C GLY A 25 -5.13 -15.41 -10.10
N ARG A 26 -6.25 -14.80 -10.54
CA ARG A 26 -6.31 -14.04 -11.79
C ARG A 26 -5.41 -12.81 -11.72
N ALA A 27 -5.49 -12.02 -10.66
CA ALA A 27 -4.68 -10.82 -10.49
C ALA A 27 -3.18 -11.17 -10.55
N GLN A 28 -2.72 -12.18 -9.82
CA GLN A 28 -1.33 -12.63 -9.84
C GLN A 28 -0.88 -13.07 -11.23
N SER A 29 -1.71 -13.85 -11.95
CA SER A 29 -1.38 -14.29 -13.32
C SER A 29 -1.17 -13.14 -14.30
N ILE A 30 -1.88 -12.02 -14.11
CA ILE A 30 -1.70 -10.79 -14.89
C ILE A 30 -0.42 -10.08 -14.46
N LEU A 31 -0.21 -9.92 -13.15
CA LEU A 31 0.94 -9.25 -12.58
C LEU A 31 2.27 -9.93 -12.97
N ASP A 32 2.32 -11.26 -13.01
CA ASP A 32 3.51 -12.02 -13.41
C ASP A 32 3.99 -11.72 -14.84
N LYS A 33 3.06 -11.36 -15.71
CA LYS A 33 3.34 -11.08 -17.13
C LYS A 33 3.49 -9.59 -17.42
N HIS A 34 3.20 -8.72 -16.43
CA HIS A 34 3.20 -7.29 -16.67
C HIS A 34 4.64 -6.75 -16.79
N PRO A 35 4.98 -6.03 -17.88
CA PRO A 35 6.36 -5.58 -18.11
C PRO A 35 6.78 -4.37 -17.24
N GLY A 36 5.84 -3.70 -16.59
CA GLY A 36 6.06 -2.44 -15.85
C GLY A 36 6.65 -2.60 -14.44
N TRP A 37 7.07 -3.82 -14.05
CA TRP A 37 7.75 -4.01 -12.78
C TRP A 37 9.12 -3.37 -12.77
N VAL A 38 9.38 -2.45 -11.85
CA VAL A 38 10.67 -1.81 -11.64
C VAL A 38 11.16 -2.00 -10.20
N ARG A 39 12.44 -1.78 -9.96
CA ARG A 39 13.01 -1.88 -8.61
C ARG A 39 12.40 -0.83 -7.70
N TYR A 40 11.85 -1.26 -6.57
CA TYR A 40 11.33 -0.37 -5.54
C TYR A 40 12.50 0.22 -4.74
N GLN A 41 12.65 1.55 -4.75
CA GLN A 41 13.79 2.26 -4.15
C GLN A 41 15.12 1.62 -4.59
N PRO A 42 15.53 1.76 -5.86
CA PRO A 42 16.63 0.99 -6.47
C PRO A 42 18.00 1.23 -5.80
N HIS A 43 18.16 2.34 -5.09
CA HIS A 43 19.36 2.65 -4.30
C HIS A 43 19.48 1.81 -3.01
N LYS A 44 18.46 1.02 -2.65
CA LYS A 44 18.48 0.13 -1.49
C LYS A 44 18.57 -1.33 -1.95
N PRO A 45 19.59 -2.11 -1.53
CA PRO A 45 19.75 -3.52 -1.92
C PRO A 45 18.79 -4.42 -1.13
N ASN A 46 17.53 -4.54 -1.54
CA ASN A 46 16.50 -5.16 -0.70
C ASN A 46 15.51 -6.07 -1.44
N ASN A 47 15.86 -6.54 -2.63
CA ASN A 47 15.08 -7.51 -3.43
C ASN A 47 13.56 -7.20 -3.49
N ARG A 48 13.23 -5.91 -3.71
CA ARG A 48 11.87 -5.38 -3.79
C ARG A 48 11.58 -4.81 -5.16
N TRP A 49 10.35 -5.02 -5.63
CA TRP A 49 9.85 -4.55 -6.91
C TRP A 49 8.54 -3.82 -6.70
N GLY A 50 8.26 -2.83 -7.52
CA GLY A 50 7.01 -2.09 -7.53
C GLY A 50 6.43 -2.00 -8.93
N LEU A 51 5.10 -1.90 -8.98
CA LEU A 51 4.35 -1.64 -10.20
C LEU A 51 3.32 -0.57 -9.88
N SER A 52 3.46 0.61 -10.45
CA SER A 52 2.57 1.74 -10.19
C SER A 52 1.18 1.48 -10.76
N VAL A 53 0.16 1.67 -9.93
CA VAL A 53 -1.26 1.71 -10.34
C VAL A 53 -1.70 3.14 -10.58
N THR A 54 -1.17 4.07 -9.77
CA THR A 54 -1.26 5.51 -10.02
C THR A 54 0.15 6.11 -10.04
N SER A 55 0.37 7.08 -10.89
CA SER A 55 1.64 7.82 -11.03
C SER A 55 1.37 9.29 -11.30
N LEU A 56 2.41 10.09 -11.54
CA LEU A 56 2.24 11.49 -11.94
C LEU A 56 1.64 11.64 -13.34
N ASP A 57 2.02 10.76 -14.27
CA ASP A 57 1.75 10.88 -15.70
C ASP A 57 1.01 9.68 -16.34
N GLY A 58 0.71 8.64 -15.54
CA GLY A 58 0.15 7.37 -16.01
C GLY A 58 1.18 6.36 -16.50
N GLY A 59 2.46 6.67 -16.39
CA GLY A 59 3.57 5.79 -16.80
C GLY A 59 4.05 4.83 -15.70
N PHE A 60 5.07 4.04 -16.04
CA PHE A 60 5.67 2.99 -15.20
C PHE A 60 7.15 3.22 -14.90
N SER A 61 7.65 4.45 -14.99
CA SER A 61 9.05 4.74 -14.67
C SER A 61 9.41 4.34 -13.23
N GLY A 62 8.43 4.38 -12.34
CA GLY A 62 8.61 4.24 -10.90
C GLY A 62 9.23 5.48 -10.25
N GLU A 63 9.46 6.54 -11.02
CA GLU A 63 10.05 7.80 -10.62
C GLU A 63 9.00 8.93 -10.68
N PRO A 64 8.67 9.55 -9.53
CA PRO A 64 9.10 9.26 -8.15
C PRO A 64 8.17 8.31 -7.38
N ASP A 65 7.19 7.69 -8.03
CA ASP A 65 6.07 6.98 -7.36
C ASP A 65 6.52 5.85 -6.44
N LEU A 66 7.63 5.18 -6.78
CA LEU A 66 8.17 4.05 -6.00
C LEU A 66 9.39 4.43 -5.13
N TYR A 67 9.58 5.72 -4.91
CA TYR A 67 10.61 6.25 -4.03
C TYR A 67 10.01 6.76 -2.70
N SER A 68 10.86 7.02 -1.71
CA SER A 68 10.53 7.89 -0.60
C SER A 68 10.36 9.31 -1.15
N LEU A 69 9.16 9.90 -1.07
CA LEU A 69 8.93 11.26 -1.58
C LEU A 69 9.81 12.29 -0.87
N ARG A 70 10.06 12.11 0.43
CA ARG A 70 10.97 12.99 1.17
C ARG A 70 12.38 12.97 0.57
N ASP A 71 12.90 11.77 0.29
CA ASP A 71 14.26 11.60 -0.22
C ASP A 71 14.33 12.07 -1.69
N TRP A 72 13.30 11.78 -2.49
CA TRP A 72 13.19 12.27 -3.86
C TRP A 72 13.13 13.79 -3.93
N ASN A 73 12.23 14.40 -3.16
CA ASN A 73 12.07 15.85 -3.15
C ASN A 73 13.36 16.56 -2.72
N ALA A 74 14.05 16.03 -1.70
CA ALA A 74 15.33 16.58 -1.26
C ALA A 74 16.42 16.47 -2.34
N MET A 75 16.44 15.39 -3.11
CA MET A 75 17.43 15.13 -4.14
C MET A 75 17.20 15.97 -5.41
N HIS A 76 15.93 16.16 -5.79
CA HIS A 76 15.56 16.79 -7.07
C HIS A 76 14.99 18.21 -6.92
N GLY A 77 14.89 18.76 -5.71
CA GLY A 77 14.34 20.10 -5.46
C GLY A 77 12.84 20.19 -5.79
N THR A 78 12.11 19.08 -5.71
CA THR A 78 10.67 19.03 -5.94
C THR A 78 9.89 19.08 -4.63
N THR A 79 8.56 19.24 -4.72
CA THR A 79 7.65 19.31 -3.56
C THR A 79 6.48 18.34 -3.70
N TYR A 80 6.68 17.21 -4.38
CA TYR A 80 5.64 16.21 -4.57
C TYR A 80 5.16 15.63 -3.24
N TRP A 81 3.85 15.37 -3.18
CA TRP A 81 3.23 14.68 -2.07
C TRP A 81 2.18 13.66 -2.57
N GLU A 82 1.53 12.91 -1.68
CA GLU A 82 0.69 11.78 -2.07
C GLU A 82 -0.44 12.15 -3.05
N ALA A 83 -1.04 13.35 -2.92
CA ALA A 83 -2.16 13.77 -3.76
C ALA A 83 -1.81 14.10 -5.22
N ASP A 84 -0.53 14.17 -5.57
CA ASP A 84 -0.11 14.49 -6.95
C ASP A 84 -0.22 13.26 -7.87
N PHE A 85 -0.20 12.05 -7.31
CA PHE A 85 -0.17 10.78 -8.03
C PHE A 85 -1.56 10.26 -8.36
N LYS A 86 -2.25 10.90 -9.31
CA LYS A 86 -3.64 10.59 -9.66
C LYS A 86 -3.85 9.98 -11.05
N ALA A 87 -2.85 10.05 -11.90
CA ALA A 87 -2.95 9.46 -13.23
C ALA A 87 -2.94 7.93 -13.11
N ARG A 88 -4.03 7.29 -13.57
CA ARG A 88 -4.13 5.83 -13.59
C ARG A 88 -3.22 5.26 -14.68
N THR A 89 -2.46 4.23 -14.34
CA THR A 89 -1.69 3.46 -15.32
C THR A 89 -2.61 2.45 -16.02
N ASN A 90 -2.17 1.83 -17.11
CA ASN A 90 -2.96 0.83 -17.82
C ASN A 90 -3.15 -0.49 -17.04
N VAL A 91 -2.46 -0.69 -15.92
CA VAL A 91 -2.71 -1.82 -15.00
C VAL A 91 -4.18 -1.92 -14.61
N VAL A 92 -4.86 -0.77 -14.48
CA VAL A 92 -6.28 -0.72 -14.12
C VAL A 92 -7.20 -1.37 -15.16
N GLU A 93 -6.79 -1.37 -16.43
CA GLU A 93 -7.54 -2.01 -17.52
C GLU A 93 -7.48 -3.55 -17.45
N PHE A 94 -6.36 -4.08 -16.95
CA PHE A 94 -6.14 -5.53 -16.87
C PHE A 94 -6.64 -6.13 -15.55
N ILE A 95 -6.67 -5.33 -14.47
CA ILE A 95 -7.09 -5.76 -13.12
C ILE A 95 -8.32 -4.94 -12.69
N PRO A 96 -9.54 -5.31 -13.14
CA PRO A 96 -10.76 -4.56 -12.86
C PRO A 96 -11.12 -4.50 -11.37
N GLU A 97 -10.59 -5.40 -10.54
CA GLU A 97 -10.73 -5.38 -9.08
C GLU A 97 -10.18 -4.09 -8.45
N LEU A 98 -9.30 -3.37 -9.15
CA LEU A 98 -8.81 -2.05 -8.72
C LEU A 98 -9.89 -0.97 -8.76
N ASN A 99 -10.82 -1.01 -9.73
CA ASN A 99 -11.78 0.07 -9.91
C ASN A 99 -12.63 0.37 -8.67
N PRO A 100 -13.23 -0.63 -7.97
CA PRO A 100 -14.00 -0.36 -6.76
C PRO A 100 -13.20 0.37 -5.67
N PHE A 101 -11.90 0.09 -5.55
CA PHE A 101 -11.02 0.78 -4.61
C PHE A 101 -10.73 2.20 -5.06
N LEU A 102 -10.29 2.38 -6.30
CA LEU A 102 -9.95 3.69 -6.84
C LEU A 102 -11.16 4.63 -6.80
N ASP A 103 -12.35 4.13 -7.11
CA ASP A 103 -13.57 4.90 -7.09
C ASP A 103 -14.06 5.20 -5.66
N PHE A 104 -13.92 4.24 -4.74
CA PHE A 104 -14.30 4.44 -3.33
C PHE A 104 -13.47 5.54 -2.66
N PHE A 105 -12.15 5.52 -2.85
CA PHE A 105 -11.26 6.49 -2.24
C PHE A 105 -11.22 7.83 -2.99
N GLY A 106 -11.43 7.83 -4.30
CA GLY A 106 -11.58 9.02 -5.14
C GLY A 106 -10.49 10.09 -4.89
N SER A 107 -10.90 11.26 -4.44
CA SER A 107 -9.99 12.39 -4.17
C SER A 107 -9.03 12.16 -2.98
N SER A 108 -9.34 11.19 -2.11
CA SER A 108 -8.47 10.80 -0.99
C SER A 108 -7.35 9.84 -1.38
N LEU A 109 -7.30 9.38 -2.64
CA LEU A 109 -6.19 8.56 -3.12
C LEU A 109 -4.89 9.36 -3.16
N GLY A 110 -3.83 8.74 -2.69
CA GLY A 110 -2.45 9.07 -3.00
C GLY A 110 -1.86 8.04 -3.97
N ARG A 111 -0.59 7.70 -3.77
CA ARG A 111 0.08 6.67 -4.56
C ARG A 111 -0.51 5.29 -4.31
N VAL A 112 -0.82 4.60 -5.40
CA VAL A 112 -1.27 3.20 -5.39
C VAL A 112 -0.28 2.38 -6.20
N HIS A 113 0.19 1.28 -5.65
CA HIS A 113 1.13 0.40 -6.33
C HIS A 113 1.03 -1.04 -5.83
N PHE A 114 1.35 -1.99 -6.69
CA PHE A 114 1.69 -3.32 -6.24
C PHE A 114 3.14 -3.33 -5.76
N LEU A 115 3.36 -4.01 -4.67
CA LEU A 115 4.69 -4.27 -4.10
C LEU A 115 4.94 -5.77 -4.13
N LYS A 116 6.10 -6.15 -4.69
CA LYS A 116 6.55 -7.55 -4.71
C LYS A 116 7.88 -7.68 -4.00
N LEU A 117 7.96 -8.65 -3.10
CA LEU A 117 9.18 -9.08 -2.44
C LEU A 117 9.54 -10.49 -2.91
N ASN A 118 10.77 -10.68 -3.34
CA ASN A 118 11.33 -12.00 -3.57
C ASN A 118 12.05 -12.51 -2.31
N ALA A 119 12.48 -13.76 -2.30
CA ALA A 119 13.15 -14.38 -1.16
C ALA A 119 14.29 -13.49 -0.63
N GLY A 120 14.31 -13.29 0.69
CA GLY A 120 15.24 -12.36 1.35
C GLY A 120 14.91 -10.88 1.17
N GLY A 121 13.83 -10.53 0.47
CA GLY A 121 13.32 -9.17 0.40
C GLY A 121 12.77 -8.70 1.75
N PHE A 122 13.07 -7.47 2.14
CA PHE A 122 12.63 -6.97 3.44
C PHE A 122 12.48 -5.46 3.49
N PHE A 123 11.67 -5.00 4.42
CA PHE A 123 11.68 -3.65 4.97
C PHE A 123 12.15 -3.76 6.42
N PRO A 124 13.25 -3.09 6.80
CA PRO A 124 13.70 -3.11 8.19
C PRO A 124 12.65 -2.49 9.11
N PRO A 125 12.70 -2.73 10.42
CA PRO A 125 11.81 -2.07 11.37
C PRO A 125 11.89 -0.55 11.21
N HIS A 126 10.74 0.07 10.96
CA HIS A 126 10.62 1.52 10.79
C HIS A 126 9.21 1.99 11.15
N ARG A 127 9.02 3.29 11.18
CA ARG A 127 7.72 3.96 11.30
C ARG A 127 7.56 4.89 10.12
N ASP A 128 6.38 4.91 9.52
CA ASP A 128 6.08 5.94 8.53
C ASP A 128 5.78 7.26 9.22
N ASN A 129 6.38 8.34 8.73
CA ASN A 129 6.22 9.67 9.32
C ASN A 129 4.93 10.38 8.84
N GLY A 130 3.92 9.64 8.42
CA GLY A 130 2.67 10.19 7.88
C GLY A 130 1.88 11.11 8.83
N ALA A 131 2.28 11.19 10.10
CA ALA A 131 1.64 12.05 11.10
C ALA A 131 2.24 13.48 11.21
N ILE A 132 3.29 13.82 10.47
CA ILE A 132 4.04 15.06 10.65
C ILE A 132 3.67 16.14 9.61
N VAL A 133 2.89 15.80 8.60
CA VAL A 133 2.44 16.73 7.56
C VAL A 133 1.00 17.14 7.81
N ASP A 134 0.63 18.33 7.33
CA ASP A 134 -0.70 18.93 7.47
C ASP A 134 -1.86 18.06 6.93
N SER A 135 -1.56 16.99 6.22
CA SER A 135 -2.53 15.99 5.74
C SER A 135 -2.04 14.60 6.10
N PRO A 136 -2.47 14.02 7.23
CA PRO A 136 -2.07 12.68 7.63
C PRO A 136 -2.53 11.65 6.58
N THR A 137 -1.63 10.72 6.27
CA THR A 137 -1.93 9.59 5.39
C THR A 137 -1.94 8.29 6.19
N PHE A 138 -2.70 7.32 5.70
CA PHE A 138 -2.69 5.95 6.22
C PHE A 138 -2.61 4.95 5.07
N ARG A 139 -2.39 3.68 5.38
CA ARG A 139 -2.26 2.64 4.37
C ARG A 139 -3.41 1.67 4.40
N ILE A 140 -3.87 1.35 3.20
CA ILE A 140 -4.73 0.19 2.94
C ILE A 140 -3.87 -0.85 2.23
N LEU A 141 -3.96 -2.10 2.68
CA LEU A 141 -3.24 -3.22 2.10
C LEU A 141 -4.21 -4.31 1.65
N VAL A 142 -3.87 -4.94 0.52
CA VAL A 142 -4.52 -6.18 0.08
C VAL A 142 -3.41 -7.19 -0.25
N PRO A 143 -3.21 -8.23 0.58
CA PRO A 143 -2.31 -9.34 0.23
C PRO A 143 -2.83 -10.06 -1.02
N ILE A 144 -1.97 -10.29 -2.01
CA ILE A 144 -2.36 -10.90 -3.29
C ILE A 144 -1.79 -12.32 -3.41
N ASN A 145 -0.52 -12.51 -3.08
CA ASN A 145 0.15 -13.79 -3.27
C ASN A 145 1.24 -14.03 -2.22
N ASN A 146 1.41 -15.29 -1.83
CA ASN A 146 2.48 -15.75 -0.94
C ASN A 146 2.56 -14.99 0.39
N PHE A 147 1.41 -14.78 1.02
CA PHE A 147 1.28 -14.22 2.36
C PHE A 147 0.95 -15.32 3.36
N GLY A 148 1.72 -15.47 4.43
CA GLY A 148 1.45 -16.47 5.45
C GLY A 148 2.68 -16.92 6.23
N LYS A 149 2.52 -17.98 7.00
CA LYS A 149 3.48 -18.44 8.03
C LYS A 149 4.91 -18.64 7.52
N ASN A 150 5.08 -19.20 6.33
CA ASN A 150 6.40 -19.53 5.75
C ASN A 150 6.66 -18.74 4.46
N GLN A 151 5.95 -17.65 4.24
CA GLN A 151 6.00 -16.82 3.05
C GLN A 151 6.37 -15.40 3.44
N MET A 152 5.56 -14.41 3.10
CA MET A 152 5.78 -13.05 3.57
C MET A 152 5.12 -12.83 4.93
N LYS A 153 5.80 -12.11 5.81
CA LYS A 153 5.27 -11.69 7.11
C LYS A 153 5.27 -10.18 7.21
N TRP A 154 4.15 -9.64 7.67
CA TRP A 154 4.09 -8.31 8.23
C TRP A 154 4.20 -8.41 9.74
N ILE A 155 5.19 -7.73 10.30
CA ILE A 155 5.42 -7.69 11.75
C ILE A 155 5.16 -6.27 12.22
N GLN A 156 4.30 -6.10 13.21
CA GLN A 156 4.01 -4.82 13.83
C GLN A 156 4.17 -4.95 15.35
N GLU A 157 5.02 -4.10 15.95
CA GLU A 157 5.27 -4.09 17.39
C GLU A 157 5.54 -5.50 17.97
N GLU A 158 6.39 -6.29 17.28
CA GLU A 158 6.80 -7.66 17.64
C GLU A 158 5.76 -8.76 17.31
N GLU A 159 4.56 -8.40 16.86
CA GLU A 159 3.53 -9.36 16.48
C GLU A 159 3.49 -9.58 14.96
N VAL A 160 3.35 -10.83 14.55
CA VAL A 160 3.08 -11.17 13.14
C VAL A 160 1.60 -11.01 12.88
N LEU A 161 1.24 -10.09 11.97
CA LEU A 161 -0.16 -9.87 11.64
C LEU A 161 -0.73 -11.04 10.82
N PRO A 162 -1.92 -11.55 11.17
CA PRO A 162 -2.58 -12.65 10.48
C PRO A 162 -3.33 -12.17 9.22
N LEU A 163 -2.62 -11.51 8.29
CA LEU A 163 -3.24 -10.98 7.07
C LEU A 163 -3.56 -12.12 6.10
N GLU A 164 -4.81 -12.19 5.65
CA GLU A 164 -5.29 -13.18 4.70
C GLU A 164 -5.27 -12.66 3.26
N ILE A 165 -4.95 -13.55 2.32
CA ILE A 165 -4.91 -13.23 0.89
C ILE A 165 -6.31 -12.82 0.41
N GLY A 166 -6.38 -11.75 -0.38
CA GLY A 166 -7.60 -11.21 -0.98
C GLY A 166 -8.43 -10.29 -0.08
N ARG A 167 -8.09 -10.19 1.21
CA ARG A 167 -8.79 -9.31 2.16
C ARG A 167 -8.16 -7.93 2.22
N THR A 168 -8.93 -6.96 2.67
CA THR A 168 -8.53 -5.55 2.72
C THR A 168 -8.31 -5.09 4.16
N TYR A 169 -7.15 -4.51 4.43
CA TYR A 169 -6.76 -4.09 5.76
C TYR A 169 -6.34 -2.62 5.82
N PHE A 170 -6.79 -1.92 6.85
CA PHE A 170 -6.08 -0.73 7.34
C PHE A 170 -4.92 -1.18 8.22
N ILE A 171 -3.77 -0.54 8.06
CA ILE A 171 -2.63 -0.74 8.97
C ILE A 171 -2.07 0.61 9.39
N ASN A 172 -1.99 0.81 10.69
CA ASN A 172 -1.38 2.00 11.29
C ASN A 172 0.15 1.94 11.18
N THR A 173 0.70 2.42 10.09
CA THR A 173 2.14 2.41 9.83
C THR A 173 2.94 3.45 10.64
N THR A 174 2.29 4.27 11.47
CA THR A 174 2.98 5.10 12.47
C THR A 174 3.51 4.27 13.63
N ARG A 175 3.05 3.03 13.79
CA ARG A 175 3.63 2.03 14.67
C ARG A 175 4.84 1.36 14.02
N ALA A 176 5.78 0.90 14.84
CA ALA A 176 6.95 0.19 14.34
C ALA A 176 6.52 -1.06 13.58
N HIS A 177 6.91 -1.17 12.32
CA HIS A 177 6.57 -2.30 11.49
C HIS A 177 7.74 -2.71 10.59
N SER A 178 7.72 -3.95 10.16
CA SER A 178 8.68 -4.53 9.23
C SER A 178 8.02 -5.60 8.37
N LEU A 179 8.60 -5.85 7.20
CA LEU A 179 8.20 -6.93 6.30
C LEU A 179 9.41 -7.78 5.99
N PHE A 180 9.19 -9.09 5.88
CA PHE A 180 10.21 -10.02 5.44
C PHE A 180 9.59 -11.12 4.58
N SER A 181 10.23 -11.43 3.44
CA SER A 181 9.82 -12.52 2.55
C SER A 181 10.80 -13.69 2.63
N PHE A 182 10.25 -14.89 2.80
CA PHE A 182 10.99 -16.16 2.78
C PHE A 182 10.92 -16.85 1.42
N THR A 183 10.00 -16.43 0.56
CA THR A 183 9.77 -17.00 -0.77
C THR A 183 9.73 -15.90 -1.82
N ASP A 184 9.81 -16.28 -3.09
CA ASP A 184 9.63 -15.37 -4.22
C ASP A 184 8.16 -14.99 -4.42
N ASP A 185 7.93 -13.95 -5.22
CA ASP A 185 6.62 -13.48 -5.67
C ASP A 185 5.59 -13.20 -4.54
N CYS A 186 6.08 -12.76 -3.40
CA CYS A 186 5.21 -12.28 -2.34
C CYS A 186 4.65 -10.90 -2.73
N THR A 187 3.39 -10.86 -3.14
CA THR A 187 2.78 -9.68 -3.75
C THR A 187 1.66 -9.11 -2.88
N MET A 188 1.60 -7.79 -2.74
CA MET A 188 0.50 -7.05 -2.13
C MET A 188 0.18 -5.78 -2.92
N LEU A 189 -1.07 -5.33 -2.85
CA LEU A 189 -1.47 -3.98 -3.23
C LEU A 189 -1.32 -3.05 -2.03
N VAL A 190 -0.76 -1.87 -2.26
CA VAL A 190 -0.58 -0.80 -1.26
C VAL A 190 -1.27 0.45 -1.77
N LEU A 191 -2.21 0.99 -0.99
CA LEU A 191 -2.83 2.28 -1.25
C LEU A 191 -2.40 3.25 -0.14
N ASN A 192 -1.86 4.40 -0.52
CA ASN A 192 -1.68 5.53 0.39
C ASN A 192 -2.96 6.37 0.33
N ILE A 193 -3.60 6.58 1.45
CA ILE A 193 -4.87 7.30 1.54
C ILE A 193 -4.67 8.58 2.35
N ILE A 194 -5.12 9.70 1.82
CA ILE A 194 -5.16 10.98 2.53
C ILE A 194 -6.34 10.92 3.50
N ALA A 195 -6.06 11.08 4.79
CA ALA A 195 -7.06 10.98 5.84
C ALA A 195 -7.94 12.23 5.86
N THR A 196 -9.08 12.15 5.21
CA THR A 196 -10.16 13.15 5.32
C THR A 196 -11.27 12.61 6.23
N ASN A 197 -12.03 13.50 6.87
CA ASN A 197 -13.18 13.08 7.67
C ASN A 197 -14.17 12.26 6.83
N GLU A 198 -14.41 12.68 5.60
CA GLU A 198 -15.32 11.99 4.68
C GLU A 198 -14.90 10.55 4.43
N ILE A 199 -13.62 10.29 4.15
CA ILE A 199 -13.15 8.93 3.85
C ILE A 199 -13.16 8.07 5.11
N LEU A 200 -12.83 8.62 6.27
CA LEU A 200 -12.87 7.88 7.53
C LEU A 200 -14.32 7.50 7.91
N ASP A 201 -15.28 8.40 7.73
CA ASP A 201 -16.72 8.12 7.92
C ASP A 201 -17.22 7.00 6.98
N LYS A 202 -16.77 6.99 5.72
CA LYS A 202 -17.08 5.90 4.79
C LYS A 202 -16.47 4.58 5.23
N LEU A 203 -15.24 4.60 5.74
CA LEU A 203 -14.53 3.39 6.20
C LEU A 203 -15.13 2.79 7.47
N VAL A 204 -15.63 3.62 8.41
CA VAL A 204 -16.33 3.12 9.62
C VAL A 204 -17.45 2.16 9.25
N ARG A 205 -18.17 2.40 8.15
CA ARG A 205 -19.27 1.56 7.67
C ARG A 205 -18.81 0.25 7.01
N ARG A 206 -17.49 0.08 6.82
CA ARG A 206 -16.86 -1.08 6.21
C ARG A 206 -16.05 -1.89 7.23
N VAL A 207 -15.96 -1.46 8.47
CA VAL A 207 -15.25 -2.20 9.52
C VAL A 207 -15.96 -3.53 9.74
N ILE A 208 -15.20 -4.64 9.65
CA ILE A 208 -15.70 -5.95 10.07
C ILE A 208 -15.57 -6.01 11.58
N PRO A 209 -16.67 -6.18 12.32
CA PRO A 209 -16.60 -6.35 13.79
C PRO A 209 -15.77 -7.60 14.11
N ILE A 210 -14.82 -7.45 15.03
CA ILE A 210 -14.03 -8.54 15.61
C ILE A 210 -14.85 -9.25 16.68
#